data_9433ee909f737ca1803c94175e048c8c
#
_entry.id   9433ee909f737ca1803c94175e048c8c
#
_cell.length_a   1.000
_cell.length_b   1.000
_cell.length_c   1.000
_cell.angle_alpha   90.00
_cell.angle_beta   90.00
_cell.angle_gamma   90.00
#
_symmetry.space_group_name_H-M   'P 1'
#
loop_
_entity.id
_entity.type
_entity.pdbx_description
1 polymer ?
#
loop_
_entity_poly.entity_id
_entity_poly.type
_entity_poly.pdbx_seq_one_letter_code
_entity_poly.pdbx_strand_id
1 'polypeptide(L)'
;MFLVLVMMTVAVAACGKSGNKESSKNKNGEETETEEAKPVYQFTIWGSKADLSDEKGSWLKTRCDMFAAKHQDAELEFKYAAHTEEKAAKKMEENREKAPDIFIFNSAQTAELVESRLLTRLWGETEDYVLSSNATSIGDLSKYAQKVYGIPVEANPYVLYYDKRTLSQEDVQNLDTILAKGVLAYPLDDENYRNAFYQAQDVVEVPEQDENGTDGTEDNTQTDDAAQDNTQTDAAQPEESTQDNTQSENGEQKESEPLAKETVDAWLATFRSNPQVLNDTDGNAGITGLKDGTVQAAVQDASAYDKMKEALGENLGVAALPVFTIDGMTKQMKCVTEAKCIGVNPDCENFEMTIALATYLGSADSQQMHYDMSGVIPVNLSAVQTLRSDVELADVIAQIADKENPGWDLPEEEEEE
;
A
#
# COMPACT_ATOMS: atom_id res chain seq x y z
N MET A 1 -19.98 -8.80 21.12
CA MET A 1 -21.29 -8.25 21.49
C MET A 1 -21.28 -7.95 23.00
N PHE A 2 -20.77 -6.78 23.36
CA PHE A 2 -20.90 -6.22 24.70
C PHE A 2 -21.00 -4.72 24.55
N LEU A 3 -22.20 -4.22 24.74
CA LEU A 3 -22.57 -2.80 24.76
C LEU A 3 -22.22 -2.27 26.15
N VAL A 4 -21.23 -1.38 26.26
CA VAL A 4 -20.97 -0.63 27.49
C VAL A 4 -21.59 0.75 27.33
N LEU A 5 -22.74 0.92 27.96
CA LEU A 5 -23.46 2.20 28.08
C LEU A 5 -22.86 2.99 29.26
N VAL A 6 -22.09 4.05 28.97
CA VAL A 6 -21.62 4.99 29.98
C VAL A 6 -22.61 6.16 30.05
N MET A 7 -23.44 6.18 31.10
CA MET A 7 -24.24 7.35 31.45
C MET A 7 -23.38 8.38 32.18
N MET A 8 -23.13 9.53 31.56
CA MET A 8 -22.66 10.72 32.26
C MET A 8 -23.85 11.57 32.68
N THR A 9 -24.11 11.62 33.99
CA THR A 9 -25.07 12.54 34.59
C THR A 9 -24.41 13.89 34.84
N VAL A 10 -24.86 14.93 34.12
CA VAL A 10 -24.50 16.31 34.41
C VAL A 10 -25.53 16.89 35.38
N ALA A 11 -25.10 17.20 36.58
CA ALA A 11 -25.92 17.90 37.60
C ALA A 11 -25.90 19.41 37.37
N VAL A 12 -27.00 19.99 36.94
CA VAL A 12 -27.18 21.45 36.91
C VAL A 12 -27.76 21.91 38.25
N ALA A 13 -26.97 22.69 38.99
CA ALA A 13 -27.43 23.35 40.19
C ALA A 13 -28.16 24.66 39.84
N ALA A 14 -29.47 24.69 39.95
CA ALA A 14 -30.25 25.91 39.87
C ALA A 14 -30.54 26.46 41.27
N CYS A 15 -30.07 27.65 41.56
CA CYS A 15 -30.44 28.41 42.77
C CYS A 15 -31.81 29.06 42.65
N GLY A 16 -32.69 28.75 43.63
CA GLY A 16 -34.04 29.22 43.68
C GLY A 16 -34.24 30.66 44.09
N LYS A 17 -35.41 31.19 43.74
CA LYS A 17 -36.07 32.24 44.51
C LYS A 17 -37.58 32.02 44.58
N SER A 18 -38.07 31.95 45.81
CA SER A 18 -39.42 31.74 46.28
C SER A 18 -40.40 32.80 45.78
N GLY A 19 -41.63 32.39 45.44
CA GLY A 19 -42.81 33.24 45.26
C GLY A 19 -44.05 32.41 45.06
N ASN A 20 -44.84 32.34 46.16
CA ASN A 20 -46.12 31.65 46.35
C ASN A 20 -47.21 32.30 45.46
N LYS A 21 -48.07 31.51 44.75
CA LYS A 21 -49.52 31.60 44.75
C LYS A 21 -50.22 30.51 43.96
N GLU A 22 -51.31 30.10 44.52
CA GLU A 22 -52.24 28.99 44.32
C GLU A 22 -52.83 28.79 42.88
N SER A 23 -53.06 27.52 42.63
CA SER A 23 -54.26 26.86 42.09
C SER A 23 -54.81 27.26 40.71
N SER A 24 -54.63 26.38 39.73
CA SER A 24 -55.83 25.88 38.99
C SER A 24 -55.44 24.60 38.20
N LYS A 25 -56.18 23.51 38.38
CA LYS A 25 -56.10 22.26 37.62
C LYS A 25 -56.49 22.53 36.16
N ASN A 26 -55.61 22.12 35.22
CA ASN A 26 -56.10 21.58 33.96
C ASN A 26 -55.18 20.45 33.53
N LYS A 27 -55.74 19.26 33.38
CA LYS A 27 -55.10 18.09 32.80
C LYS A 27 -55.08 18.25 31.28
N ASN A 28 -53.96 18.31 30.68
CA ASN A 28 -53.64 17.69 29.40
C ASN A 28 -52.09 17.59 29.36
N GLY A 29 -51.57 16.39 29.67
CA GLY A 29 -50.16 16.10 29.48
C GLY A 29 -49.96 15.78 28.00
N GLU A 30 -49.54 16.74 27.21
CA GLU A 30 -48.71 16.50 26.05
C GLU A 30 -47.26 16.50 26.59
N GLU A 31 -46.71 15.28 26.75
CA GLU A 31 -45.28 15.12 26.87
C GLU A 31 -44.69 15.58 25.52
N THR A 32 -44.28 16.83 25.42
CA THR A 32 -43.35 17.27 24.37
C THR A 32 -42.04 16.57 24.68
N GLU A 33 -41.76 15.48 23.97
CA GLU A 33 -40.41 14.97 23.82
C GLU A 33 -39.59 16.14 23.26
N THR A 34 -38.78 16.75 24.13
CA THR A 34 -37.72 17.64 23.67
C THR A 34 -36.73 16.74 22.92
N GLU A 35 -36.78 16.72 21.58
CA GLU A 35 -35.71 16.19 20.78
C GLU A 35 -34.42 16.88 21.25
N GLU A 36 -33.53 16.14 21.87
CA GLU A 36 -32.19 16.64 22.18
C GLU A 36 -31.54 16.96 20.85
N ALA A 37 -31.06 18.20 20.70
CA ALA A 37 -30.35 18.61 19.48
C ALA A 37 -29.14 17.69 19.27
N LYS A 38 -29.05 17.12 18.08
CA LYS A 38 -27.91 16.26 17.71
C LYS A 38 -26.60 17.04 17.77
N PRO A 39 -25.50 16.40 18.19
CA PRO A 39 -24.17 17.03 18.10
C PRO A 39 -23.82 17.32 16.64
N VAL A 40 -23.19 18.46 16.38
CA VAL A 40 -22.74 18.87 15.05
C VAL A 40 -21.22 18.73 15.01
N TYR A 41 -20.70 17.95 14.04
CA TYR A 41 -19.28 17.78 13.79
C TYR A 41 -18.92 18.38 12.45
N GLN A 42 -17.92 19.24 12.40
CA GLN A 42 -17.42 19.84 11.18
C GLN A 42 -16.06 19.27 10.82
N PHE A 43 -15.87 18.94 9.54
CA PHE A 43 -14.63 18.38 9.01
C PHE A 43 -14.15 19.20 7.83
N THR A 44 -12.87 19.55 7.84
CA THR A 44 -12.17 20.08 6.67
C THR A 44 -11.30 18.98 6.08
N ILE A 45 -11.51 18.67 4.79
CA ILE A 45 -10.87 17.54 4.12
C ILE A 45 -10.14 18.07 2.89
N TRP A 46 -8.84 17.71 2.79
CA TRP A 46 -8.03 17.98 1.61
C TRP A 46 -7.81 16.69 0.81
N GLY A 47 -8.11 16.74 -0.47
CA GLY A 47 -7.86 15.69 -1.44
C GLY A 47 -7.33 16.25 -2.73
N SER A 48 -7.01 15.38 -3.69
CA SER A 48 -6.60 15.80 -5.02
C SER A 48 -7.77 16.46 -5.77
N LYS A 49 -7.45 17.18 -6.84
CA LYS A 49 -8.49 17.71 -7.73
C LYS A 49 -9.31 16.58 -8.37
N ALA A 50 -8.69 15.43 -8.63
CA ALA A 50 -9.36 14.26 -9.20
C ALA A 50 -10.37 13.67 -8.21
N ASP A 51 -9.97 13.46 -6.94
CA ASP A 51 -10.82 12.88 -5.89
C ASP A 51 -12.05 13.75 -5.55
N LEU A 52 -11.95 15.05 -5.82
CA LEU A 52 -13.00 16.03 -5.57
C LEU A 52 -13.78 16.42 -6.83
N SER A 53 -13.42 15.89 -8.02
CA SER A 53 -14.06 16.22 -9.29
C SER A 53 -15.45 15.62 -9.38
N ASP A 54 -16.41 16.42 -9.86
CA ASP A 54 -17.79 15.98 -10.08
C ASP A 54 -18.01 15.37 -11.50
N GLU A 55 -16.99 15.32 -12.35
CA GLU A 55 -17.11 14.84 -13.74
C GLU A 55 -17.45 13.36 -13.84
N LYS A 56 -16.91 12.54 -12.93
CA LYS A 56 -17.20 11.10 -12.82
C LYS A 56 -17.92 10.75 -11.51
N GLY A 57 -18.38 11.76 -10.77
CA GLY A 57 -18.75 11.64 -9.36
C GLY A 57 -17.52 11.75 -8.46
N SER A 58 -17.61 12.54 -7.40
CA SER A 58 -16.52 12.69 -6.45
C SER A 58 -16.50 11.50 -5.48
N TRP A 59 -15.47 10.64 -5.58
CA TRP A 59 -15.28 9.54 -4.64
C TRP A 59 -15.27 10.04 -3.19
N LEU A 60 -14.44 11.04 -2.90
CA LEU A 60 -14.23 11.54 -1.53
C LEU A 60 -15.52 12.12 -0.93
N LYS A 61 -16.25 12.96 -1.69
CA LYS A 61 -17.53 13.52 -1.24
C LYS A 61 -18.58 12.43 -1.03
N THR A 62 -18.72 11.51 -2.00
CA THR A 62 -19.67 10.40 -1.91
C THR A 62 -19.43 9.53 -0.68
N ARG A 63 -18.17 9.23 -0.37
CA ARG A 63 -17.84 8.43 0.81
C ARG A 63 -18.13 9.19 2.12
N CYS A 64 -17.86 10.49 2.17
CA CYS A 64 -18.23 11.31 3.34
C CYS A 64 -19.75 11.36 3.55
N ASP A 65 -20.53 11.53 2.48
CA ASP A 65 -21.99 11.51 2.56
C ASP A 65 -22.53 10.15 3.04
N MET A 66 -21.93 9.04 2.56
CA MET A 66 -22.28 7.70 3.02
C MET A 66 -21.89 7.46 4.49
N PHE A 67 -20.79 8.04 4.95
CA PHE A 67 -20.40 8.02 6.36
C PHE A 67 -21.42 8.77 7.22
N ALA A 68 -21.81 9.99 6.81
CA ALA A 68 -22.85 10.75 7.50
C ALA A 68 -24.18 9.99 7.58
N ALA A 69 -24.58 9.31 6.50
CA ALA A 69 -25.79 8.51 6.48
C ALA A 69 -25.77 7.33 7.50
N LYS A 70 -24.59 6.86 7.92
CA LYS A 70 -24.42 5.83 8.95
C LYS A 70 -24.44 6.40 10.39
N HIS A 71 -24.20 7.70 10.55
CA HIS A 71 -24.13 8.40 11.84
C HIS A 71 -25.32 9.33 12.05
N GLN A 72 -26.54 8.79 12.00
CA GLN A 72 -27.79 9.56 12.10
C GLN A 72 -28.06 10.18 13.48
N ASP A 73 -27.27 9.83 14.46
CA ASP A 73 -27.27 10.39 15.82
C ASP A 73 -26.53 11.73 15.92
N ALA A 74 -25.79 12.12 14.87
CA ALA A 74 -25.07 13.37 14.74
C ALA A 74 -25.39 14.07 13.40
N GLU A 75 -25.07 15.35 13.32
CA GLU A 75 -25.02 16.13 12.07
C GLU A 75 -23.55 16.29 11.67
N LEU A 76 -23.18 15.81 10.47
CA LEU A 76 -21.82 15.87 9.95
C LEU A 76 -21.75 16.84 8.78
N GLU A 77 -20.92 17.87 8.91
CA GLU A 77 -20.69 18.89 7.89
C GLU A 77 -19.27 18.76 7.31
N PHE A 78 -19.16 18.77 5.96
CA PHE A 78 -17.87 18.59 5.30
C PHE A 78 -17.50 19.82 4.47
N LYS A 79 -16.27 20.28 4.62
CA LYS A 79 -15.64 21.32 3.80
C LYS A 79 -14.47 20.69 3.05
N TYR A 80 -14.40 20.95 1.75
CA TYR A 80 -13.39 20.36 0.88
C TYR A 80 -12.49 21.42 0.28
N ALA A 81 -11.18 21.10 0.14
CA ALA A 81 -10.24 21.88 -0.63
C ALA A 81 -9.32 20.97 -1.45
N ALA A 82 -9.08 21.37 -2.71
CA ALA A 82 -8.19 20.62 -3.59
C ALA A 82 -6.73 21.05 -3.36
N HIS A 83 -5.91 20.08 -2.99
CA HIS A 83 -4.46 20.22 -2.83
C HIS A 83 -3.77 19.02 -3.46
N THR A 84 -2.56 19.23 -3.98
CA THR A 84 -1.71 18.12 -4.40
C THR A 84 -1.05 17.50 -3.18
N GLU A 85 -0.92 16.18 -3.20
CA GLU A 85 -0.39 15.37 -2.11
C GLU A 85 1.03 15.81 -1.72
N GLU A 86 1.88 16.13 -2.72
CA GLU A 86 3.28 16.55 -2.51
C GLU A 86 3.41 17.92 -1.85
N LYS A 87 2.33 18.67 -1.69
CA LYS A 87 2.33 20.01 -1.10
C LYS A 87 1.56 20.11 0.21
N ALA A 88 1.03 18.98 0.70
CA ALA A 88 0.21 18.97 1.91
C ALA A 88 0.99 19.51 3.11
N ALA A 89 2.18 18.97 3.41
CA ALA A 89 3.03 19.38 4.51
C ALA A 89 3.31 20.89 4.48
N LYS A 90 3.87 21.39 3.38
CA LYS A 90 4.18 22.80 3.21
C LYS A 90 2.98 23.71 3.39
N LYS A 91 1.83 23.33 2.86
CA LYS A 91 0.60 24.12 2.95
C LYS A 91 0.03 24.17 4.37
N MET A 92 0.12 23.08 5.10
CA MET A 92 -0.27 23.03 6.50
C MET A 92 0.66 23.88 7.38
N GLU A 93 1.98 23.86 7.13
CA GLU A 93 2.95 24.69 7.83
C GLU A 93 2.74 26.19 7.60
N GLU A 94 2.42 26.58 6.34
CA GLU A 94 2.16 27.99 5.99
C GLU A 94 0.98 28.57 6.79
N ASN A 95 -0.01 27.76 7.15
CA ASN A 95 -1.17 28.20 7.92
C ASN A 95 -1.86 27.07 8.70
N ARG A 96 -1.33 26.78 9.90
CA ARG A 96 -1.85 25.72 10.78
C ARG A 96 -3.32 25.92 11.19
N GLU A 97 -3.77 27.15 11.37
CA GLU A 97 -5.16 27.45 11.73
C GLU A 97 -6.19 27.07 10.63
N LYS A 98 -5.71 26.92 9.40
CA LYS A 98 -6.52 26.49 8.25
C LYS A 98 -6.15 25.10 7.76
N ALA A 99 -5.31 24.39 8.50
CA ALA A 99 -4.97 23.00 8.21
C ALA A 99 -6.24 22.14 8.25
N PRO A 100 -6.33 21.10 7.41
CA PRO A 100 -7.49 20.20 7.37
C PRO A 100 -7.50 19.29 8.60
N ASP A 101 -8.65 18.67 8.88
CA ASP A 101 -8.76 17.58 9.84
C ASP A 101 -8.26 16.26 9.23
N ILE A 102 -8.58 16.05 7.93
CA ILE A 102 -8.16 14.89 7.15
C ILE A 102 -7.54 15.38 5.84
N PHE A 103 -6.45 14.74 5.42
CA PHE A 103 -5.79 15.07 4.17
C PHE A 103 -5.17 13.83 3.51
N ILE A 104 -5.05 13.88 2.19
CA ILE A 104 -4.31 12.88 1.42
C ILE A 104 -2.90 13.43 1.20
N PHE A 105 -1.89 12.61 1.49
CA PHE A 105 -0.48 12.96 1.37
C PHE A 105 0.31 11.80 0.75
N ASN A 106 1.48 12.11 0.20
CA ASN A 106 2.42 11.11 -0.28
C ASN A 106 3.26 10.58 0.89
N SER A 107 3.46 9.27 0.99
CA SER A 107 4.19 8.60 2.06
C SER A 107 5.64 9.11 2.23
N ALA A 108 6.29 9.60 1.17
CA ALA A 108 7.59 10.26 1.25
C ALA A 108 7.60 11.49 2.17
N GLN A 109 6.44 12.09 2.47
CA GLN A 109 6.32 13.22 3.39
C GLN A 109 6.05 12.82 4.84
N THR A 110 5.99 11.52 5.15
CA THR A 110 5.63 11.04 6.50
C THR A 110 6.56 11.62 7.56
N ALA A 111 7.88 11.57 7.34
CA ALA A 111 8.88 12.11 8.26
C ALA A 111 8.66 13.62 8.49
N GLU A 112 8.62 14.43 7.42
CA GLU A 112 8.40 15.87 7.49
C GLU A 112 7.11 16.23 8.26
N LEU A 113 6.00 15.54 7.94
CA LEU A 113 4.71 15.78 8.59
C LEU A 113 4.73 15.43 10.09
N VAL A 114 5.40 14.33 10.46
CA VAL A 114 5.51 13.89 11.86
C VAL A 114 6.40 14.84 12.66
N GLU A 115 7.57 15.20 12.16
CA GLU A 115 8.52 16.12 12.78
C GLU A 115 7.93 17.51 12.96
N SER A 116 7.19 17.98 11.96
CA SER A 116 6.42 19.23 12.01
C SER A 116 5.15 19.14 12.88
N ARG A 117 4.82 17.98 13.44
CA ARG A 117 3.61 17.75 14.25
C ARG A 117 2.31 18.10 13.51
N LEU A 118 2.25 17.69 12.26
CA LEU A 118 1.08 17.88 11.39
C LEU A 118 0.34 16.57 11.10
N LEU A 119 0.90 15.44 11.55
CA LEU A 119 0.37 14.12 11.30
C LEU A 119 0.26 13.33 12.61
N THR A 120 -0.92 12.76 12.85
CA THR A 120 -1.21 11.97 14.03
C THR A 120 -0.73 10.53 13.86
N ARG A 121 -0.07 9.99 14.89
CA ARG A 121 0.13 8.56 14.99
C ARG A 121 -1.22 7.84 15.09
N LEU A 122 -1.38 6.79 14.28
CA LEU A 122 -2.49 5.85 14.41
C LEU A 122 -2.09 4.73 15.38
N TRP A 123 -3.02 4.29 16.22
CA TRP A 123 -2.77 3.23 17.21
C TRP A 123 -4.01 2.38 17.44
N GLY A 124 -3.82 1.23 18.13
CA GLY A 124 -4.89 0.30 18.48
C GLY A 124 -5.58 -0.26 17.24
N GLU A 125 -6.90 -0.28 17.21
CA GLU A 125 -7.69 -0.90 16.14
C GLU A 125 -7.39 -0.32 14.76
N THR A 126 -7.04 0.97 14.65
CA THR A 126 -6.70 1.60 13.37
C THR A 126 -5.31 1.16 12.88
N GLU A 127 -4.31 1.08 13.76
CA GLU A 127 -2.98 0.55 13.43
C GLU A 127 -3.10 -0.92 13.00
N ASP A 128 -3.81 -1.74 13.78
CA ASP A 128 -4.04 -3.16 13.47
C ASP A 128 -4.78 -3.31 12.12
N TYR A 129 -5.75 -2.43 11.84
CA TYR A 129 -6.45 -2.40 10.56
C TYR A 129 -5.48 -2.13 9.40
N VAL A 130 -4.66 -1.07 9.48
CA VAL A 130 -3.71 -0.71 8.43
C VAL A 130 -2.76 -1.87 8.15
N LEU A 131 -2.20 -2.48 9.19
CA LEU A 131 -1.19 -3.54 9.06
C LEU A 131 -1.78 -4.88 8.58
N SER A 132 -3.05 -5.17 8.89
CA SER A 132 -3.70 -6.41 8.48
C SER A 132 -4.43 -6.33 7.15
N SER A 133 -4.84 -5.14 6.73
CA SER A 133 -5.62 -4.95 5.49
C SER A 133 -4.78 -4.60 4.26
N ASN A 134 -3.46 -4.45 4.40
CA ASN A 134 -2.53 -4.17 3.33
C ASN A 134 -1.42 -5.22 3.29
N ALA A 135 -0.80 -5.42 2.13
CA ALA A 135 0.48 -6.12 2.04
C ALA A 135 1.50 -5.42 2.95
N THR A 136 2.46 -6.17 3.50
CA THR A 136 3.37 -5.59 4.50
C THR A 136 4.19 -4.44 3.93
N SER A 137 4.71 -4.58 2.70
CA SER A 137 5.43 -3.53 1.99
C SER A 137 4.61 -2.23 1.86
N ILE A 138 3.31 -2.34 1.55
CA ILE A 138 2.40 -1.19 1.48
C ILE A 138 2.13 -0.60 2.88
N GLY A 139 1.90 -1.45 3.88
CA GLY A 139 1.72 -1.01 5.27
C GLY A 139 2.94 -0.27 5.80
N ASP A 140 4.14 -0.72 5.42
CA ASP A 140 5.40 -0.11 5.82
C ASP A 140 5.59 1.30 5.23
N LEU A 141 5.06 1.59 4.03
CA LEU A 141 5.04 2.94 3.46
C LEU A 141 4.30 3.98 4.32
N SER A 142 3.44 3.56 5.23
CA SER A 142 2.71 4.44 6.15
C SER A 142 3.40 4.64 7.49
N LYS A 143 4.60 4.04 7.70
CA LYS A 143 5.33 4.09 8.97
C LYS A 143 6.40 5.16 8.97
N TYR A 144 6.65 5.68 10.17
CA TYR A 144 7.83 6.44 10.54
C TYR A 144 8.27 5.98 11.94
N ALA A 145 9.57 5.69 12.13
CA ALA A 145 10.11 5.12 13.36
C ALA A 145 9.26 3.93 13.89
N GLN A 146 8.93 2.97 13.01
CA GLN A 146 8.15 1.77 13.29
C GLN A 146 6.72 2.02 13.80
N LYS A 147 6.16 3.19 13.59
CA LYS A 147 4.79 3.55 14.00
C LYS A 147 3.98 3.98 12.79
N VAL A 148 2.72 3.59 12.74
CA VAL A 148 1.80 3.92 11.66
C VAL A 148 1.26 5.34 11.80
N TYR A 149 1.29 6.10 10.71
CA TYR A 149 0.81 7.49 10.65
C TYR A 149 -0.20 7.74 9.53
N GLY A 150 -0.29 6.87 8.55
CA GLY A 150 -1.21 7.01 7.42
C GLY A 150 -2.01 5.76 7.14
N ILE A 151 -3.11 5.89 6.42
CA ILE A 151 -3.90 4.77 5.92
C ILE A 151 -3.69 4.72 4.40
N PRO A 152 -2.95 3.74 3.86
CA PRO A 152 -2.68 3.65 2.43
C PRO A 152 -3.97 3.44 1.62
N VAL A 153 -4.12 4.17 0.53
CA VAL A 153 -5.30 4.09 -0.36
C VAL A 153 -4.93 3.88 -1.82
N GLU A 154 -3.71 4.21 -2.21
CA GLU A 154 -3.18 4.07 -3.57
C GLU A 154 -1.67 3.87 -3.50
N ALA A 155 -1.12 3.03 -4.37
CA ALA A 155 0.29 2.96 -4.66
C ALA A 155 0.47 2.94 -6.17
N ASN A 156 1.53 3.58 -6.66
CA ASN A 156 1.73 3.78 -8.08
C ASN A 156 3.11 3.26 -8.52
N PRO A 157 3.33 1.93 -8.46
CA PRO A 157 4.59 1.33 -8.86
C PRO A 157 4.87 1.51 -10.35
N TYR A 158 6.15 1.44 -10.73
CA TYR A 158 6.55 1.27 -12.12
C TYR A 158 6.27 -0.16 -12.54
N VAL A 159 5.65 -0.30 -13.71
CA VAL A 159 5.34 -1.60 -14.32
C VAL A 159 5.79 -1.63 -15.77
N LEU A 160 5.97 -2.82 -16.30
CA LEU A 160 6.25 -3.05 -17.70
C LEU A 160 4.95 -3.30 -18.44
N TYR A 161 4.62 -2.43 -19.40
CA TYR A 161 3.54 -2.63 -20.37
C TYR A 161 4.12 -3.20 -21.66
N TYR A 162 3.43 -4.18 -22.28
CA TYR A 162 3.93 -4.82 -23.48
C TYR A 162 2.81 -5.26 -24.41
N ASP A 163 3.16 -5.45 -25.69
CA ASP A 163 2.28 -5.96 -26.73
C ASP A 163 2.33 -7.49 -26.78
N LYS A 164 1.28 -8.15 -26.31
CA LYS A 164 1.11 -9.62 -26.28
C LYS A 164 1.22 -10.28 -27.68
N ARG A 165 1.12 -9.50 -28.77
CA ARG A 165 1.28 -10.02 -30.13
C ARG A 165 2.75 -10.29 -30.48
N THR A 166 3.67 -9.65 -29.77
CA THR A 166 5.11 -9.66 -30.06
C THR A 166 5.96 -10.26 -28.96
N LEU A 167 5.55 -10.09 -27.70
CA LEU A 167 6.25 -10.58 -26.52
C LEU A 167 5.32 -11.49 -25.70
N SER A 168 5.83 -12.61 -25.25
CA SER A 168 5.14 -13.49 -24.29
C SER A 168 5.38 -13.03 -22.85
N GLN A 169 4.63 -13.58 -21.91
CA GLN A 169 4.83 -13.36 -20.48
C GLN A 169 6.22 -13.83 -19.99
N GLU A 170 6.77 -14.88 -20.59
CA GLU A 170 8.12 -15.37 -20.32
C GLU A 170 9.19 -14.38 -20.85
N ASP A 171 8.99 -13.83 -22.06
CA ASP A 171 9.93 -12.90 -22.68
C ASP A 171 10.15 -11.63 -21.84
N VAL A 172 9.09 -11.16 -21.19
CA VAL A 172 9.10 -9.91 -20.43
C VAL A 172 9.71 -10.04 -19.03
N GLN A 173 10.08 -11.27 -18.61
CA GLN A 173 10.78 -11.48 -17.35
C GLN A 173 12.25 -11.07 -17.42
N ASN A 174 12.82 -10.89 -18.62
CA ASN A 174 14.23 -10.57 -18.79
C ASN A 174 14.43 -9.45 -19.82
N LEU A 175 15.13 -8.40 -19.38
CA LEU A 175 15.41 -7.20 -20.18
C LEU A 175 16.19 -7.51 -21.48
N ASP A 176 17.17 -8.41 -21.40
CA ASP A 176 17.97 -8.80 -22.57
C ASP A 176 17.11 -9.50 -23.63
N THR A 177 16.14 -10.31 -23.18
CA THR A 177 15.16 -10.97 -24.06
C THR A 177 14.24 -9.96 -24.72
N ILE A 178 13.73 -8.97 -23.97
CA ILE A 178 12.91 -7.89 -24.54
C ILE A 178 13.68 -7.17 -25.66
N LEU A 179 14.92 -6.76 -25.37
CA LEU A 179 15.76 -6.04 -26.34
C LEU A 179 16.17 -6.89 -27.56
N ALA A 180 16.27 -8.21 -27.40
CA ALA A 180 16.54 -9.11 -28.54
C ALA A 180 15.33 -9.25 -29.48
N LYS A 181 14.11 -9.01 -28.98
CA LYS A 181 12.85 -9.20 -29.72
C LYS A 181 12.17 -7.91 -30.15
N GLY A 182 12.52 -6.78 -29.56
CA GLY A 182 11.83 -5.53 -29.86
C GLY A 182 12.48 -4.29 -29.27
N VAL A 183 11.75 -3.18 -29.35
CA VAL A 183 12.13 -1.90 -28.80
C VAL A 183 11.45 -1.68 -27.47
N LEU A 184 12.22 -1.30 -26.46
CA LEU A 184 11.76 -0.89 -25.16
C LEU A 184 11.79 0.64 -25.02
N ALA A 185 10.67 1.25 -24.66
CA ALA A 185 10.62 2.64 -24.21
C ALA A 185 10.87 2.70 -22.69
N TYR A 186 11.84 3.51 -22.27
CA TYR A 186 12.25 3.64 -20.87
C TYR A 186 12.56 5.10 -20.52
N PRO A 187 12.04 5.68 -19.41
CA PRO A 187 12.31 7.07 -19.02
C PRO A 187 13.70 7.27 -18.42
N LEU A 188 14.76 7.20 -19.23
CA LEU A 188 16.16 7.24 -18.77
C LEU A 188 16.62 8.61 -18.26
N ASP A 189 15.88 9.68 -18.48
CA ASP A 189 16.18 11.01 -17.96
C ASP A 189 15.59 11.26 -16.58
N ASP A 190 14.62 10.44 -16.16
CA ASP A 190 14.04 10.49 -14.84
C ASP A 190 14.86 9.65 -13.85
N GLU A 191 15.26 10.28 -12.73
CA GLU A 191 16.08 9.64 -11.71
C GLU A 191 15.33 8.51 -10.99
N ASN A 192 14.05 8.68 -10.73
CA ASN A 192 13.24 7.66 -10.06
C ASN A 192 13.22 6.36 -10.85
N TYR A 193 13.08 6.44 -12.19
CA TYR A 193 13.14 5.25 -13.04
C TYR A 193 14.56 4.65 -13.11
N ARG A 194 15.64 5.47 -13.07
CA ARG A 194 17.02 4.95 -13.02
C ARG A 194 17.33 4.26 -11.70
N ASN A 195 16.69 4.66 -10.60
CA ASN A 195 16.88 4.03 -9.30
C ASN A 195 16.54 2.54 -9.33
N ALA A 196 15.66 2.08 -10.23
CA ALA A 196 15.38 0.67 -10.43
C ALA A 196 16.62 -0.19 -10.73
N PHE A 197 17.65 0.41 -11.33
CA PHE A 197 18.94 -0.25 -11.61
C PHE A 197 19.95 -0.11 -10.47
N TYR A 198 19.99 1.06 -9.82
CA TYR A 198 20.91 1.30 -8.69
C TYR A 198 20.56 0.47 -7.46
N GLN A 199 19.28 0.21 -7.26
CA GLN A 199 18.77 -0.56 -6.14
C GLN A 199 18.50 -2.04 -6.49
N ALA A 200 18.94 -2.47 -7.68
CA ALA A 200 18.73 -3.84 -8.12
C ALA A 200 19.43 -4.86 -7.21
N GLN A 201 18.71 -5.92 -6.88
CA GLN A 201 19.15 -6.98 -5.95
C GLN A 201 19.46 -8.28 -6.70
N ASP A 202 20.15 -9.20 -6.01
CA ASP A 202 20.36 -10.55 -6.51
C ASP A 202 19.02 -11.26 -6.68
N VAL A 203 18.90 -12.07 -7.73
CA VAL A 203 17.73 -12.93 -7.92
C VAL A 203 17.77 -13.99 -6.83
N VAL A 204 16.72 -14.04 -6.02
CA VAL A 204 16.52 -15.14 -5.09
C VAL A 204 16.07 -16.35 -5.91
N GLU A 205 16.94 -17.36 -6.07
CA GLU A 205 16.50 -18.62 -6.66
C GLU A 205 15.46 -19.25 -5.73
N VAL A 206 14.20 -19.20 -6.13
CA VAL A 206 13.15 -19.99 -5.45
C VAL A 206 13.46 -21.45 -5.79
N PRO A 207 13.69 -22.33 -4.81
CA PRO A 207 13.93 -23.75 -5.08
C PRO A 207 12.74 -24.29 -5.89
N GLU A 208 13.01 -24.87 -7.05
CA GLU A 208 11.99 -25.57 -7.83
C GLU A 208 11.33 -26.60 -6.90
N GLN A 209 10.04 -26.45 -6.64
CA GLN A 209 9.27 -27.48 -5.98
C GLN A 209 9.23 -28.67 -6.94
N ASP A 210 9.97 -29.72 -6.58
CA ASP A 210 9.92 -30.99 -7.29
C ASP A 210 8.47 -31.52 -7.39
N GLU A 211 7.83 -31.26 -8.51
CA GLU A 211 6.55 -31.89 -8.89
C GLU A 211 6.78 -33.39 -9.22
N ASN A 212 7.32 -34.16 -8.31
CA ASN A 212 7.40 -35.61 -8.42
C ASN A 212 6.96 -36.29 -7.13
N GLY A 213 5.69 -36.07 -6.78
CA GLY A 213 4.96 -36.91 -5.85
C GLY A 213 4.37 -38.12 -6.58
N THR A 214 5.19 -39.12 -6.90
CA THR A 214 4.67 -40.43 -7.26
C THR A 214 3.94 -41.03 -6.05
N ASP A 215 2.63 -41.13 -6.21
CA ASP A 215 1.73 -41.96 -5.44
C ASP A 215 2.29 -43.41 -5.34
N GLY A 216 2.64 -43.79 -4.15
CA GLY A 216 3.08 -45.14 -3.76
C GLY A 216 2.30 -45.61 -2.56
N THR A 217 1.07 -46.01 -2.79
CA THR A 217 0.34 -46.89 -1.86
C THR A 217 1.09 -48.21 -1.68
N GLU A 218 1.64 -48.47 -0.51
CA GLU A 218 1.84 -49.84 -0.04
C GLU A 218 1.31 -50.02 1.39
N ASP A 219 0.24 -50.77 1.39
CA ASP A 219 -0.38 -51.47 2.52
C ASP A 219 0.64 -52.44 3.18
N ASN A 220 0.83 -52.37 4.48
CA ASN A 220 1.12 -53.59 5.24
C ASN A 220 0.75 -53.51 6.73
N THR A 221 -0.05 -54.46 7.07
CA THR A 221 -0.61 -54.87 8.34
C THR A 221 0.43 -55.31 9.41
N GLN A 222 0.12 -54.93 10.66
CA GLN A 222 0.26 -55.62 11.96
C GLN A 222 1.28 -56.75 12.17
N THR A 223 2.04 -56.68 13.25
CA THR A 223 1.83 -57.60 14.41
C THR A 223 2.65 -57.16 15.64
N ASP A 224 2.04 -57.35 16.80
CA ASP A 224 2.52 -57.25 18.18
C ASP A 224 3.76 -58.12 18.47
N ASP A 225 4.63 -57.74 19.43
CA ASP A 225 4.74 -58.36 20.75
C ASP A 225 5.97 -57.88 21.55
N ALA A 226 5.74 -57.59 22.72
CA ALA A 226 6.32 -57.62 24.04
C ALA A 226 7.82 -57.87 24.31
N ALA A 227 8.24 -57.20 25.39
CA ALA A 227 9.01 -57.58 26.57
C ALA A 227 10.51 -57.31 26.66
N GLN A 228 10.82 -56.42 27.61
CA GLN A 228 11.77 -56.54 28.74
C GLN A 228 13.19 -57.10 28.49
N ASP A 229 14.25 -56.47 28.93
CA ASP A 229 14.78 -56.45 30.26
C ASP A 229 16.19 -55.79 30.35
N ASN A 230 16.42 -55.13 31.43
CA ASN A 230 17.59 -54.77 32.23
C ASN A 230 18.95 -55.26 31.80
N THR A 231 20.03 -54.47 31.85
CA THR A 231 20.98 -54.40 32.97
C THR A 231 22.15 -53.44 32.70
N GLN A 232 22.54 -52.79 33.77
CA GLN A 232 23.74 -52.01 34.06
C GLN A 232 25.06 -52.76 33.79
N THR A 233 26.13 -51.99 33.41
CA THR A 233 27.36 -51.76 34.21
C THR A 233 28.44 -51.07 33.36
N ASP A 234 28.85 -49.94 33.79
CA ASP A 234 30.11 -49.46 34.32
C ASP A 234 31.37 -49.34 33.44
N ALA A 235 31.89 -48.10 33.46
CA ALA A 235 33.30 -47.69 33.54
C ALA A 235 34.17 -47.61 32.26
N ALA A 236 34.66 -46.43 32.10
CA ALA A 236 36.01 -45.93 31.74
C ALA A 236 36.12 -45.09 30.47
N GLN A 237 36.38 -43.78 30.68
CA GLN A 237 37.09 -42.88 29.79
C GLN A 237 38.59 -43.28 29.67
N PRO A 238 39.42 -42.72 28.73
CA PRO A 238 39.30 -41.50 27.99
C PRO A 238 39.81 -41.52 26.52
N GLU A 239 39.78 -40.36 25.92
CA GLU A 239 40.63 -39.73 24.89
C GLU A 239 40.16 -39.63 23.44
N GLU A 240 39.94 -38.36 23.13
CA GLU A 240 40.45 -37.50 22.03
C GLU A 240 39.87 -37.61 20.62
N SER A 241 39.36 -36.42 20.24
CA SER A 241 39.34 -35.75 18.92
C SER A 241 38.49 -36.38 17.82
N THR A 242 37.43 -35.72 17.52
CA THR A 242 37.28 -34.91 16.27
C THR A 242 36.01 -34.09 16.32
N GLN A 243 36.19 -32.81 16.10
CA GLN A 243 35.13 -31.84 15.85
C GLN A 243 34.33 -32.29 14.65
N ASP A 244 33.06 -32.56 14.81
CA ASP A 244 32.11 -32.49 13.72
C ASP A 244 31.11 -31.38 14.07
N ASN A 245 31.32 -30.27 13.33
CA ASN A 245 30.64 -29.00 13.48
C ASN A 245 29.41 -29.05 12.60
N THR A 246 28.34 -29.68 13.05
CA THR A 246 27.02 -29.47 12.44
C THR A 246 26.46 -28.16 12.95
N GLN A 247 26.90 -27.06 12.32
CA GLN A 247 26.17 -25.81 12.37
C GLN A 247 24.82 -26.01 11.68
N SER A 248 23.79 -25.90 12.47
CA SER A 248 22.45 -25.61 12.02
C SER A 248 22.51 -24.20 11.41
N GLU A 249 22.62 -24.11 10.10
CA GLU A 249 22.47 -22.86 9.38
C GLU A 249 21.01 -22.43 9.50
N ASN A 250 20.74 -21.55 10.46
CA ASN A 250 19.67 -20.60 10.31
C ASN A 250 20.02 -19.76 9.07
N GLY A 251 19.24 -19.89 8.00
CA GLY A 251 19.38 -19.07 6.82
C GLY A 251 19.05 -17.62 7.16
N GLU A 252 20.02 -16.87 7.65
CA GLU A 252 20.02 -15.42 7.54
C GLU A 252 20.16 -15.16 6.03
N GLN A 253 19.10 -14.61 5.42
CA GLN A 253 19.18 -14.04 4.08
C GLN A 253 20.24 -12.94 4.13
N LYS A 254 21.39 -13.20 3.53
CA LYS A 254 22.44 -12.22 3.38
C LYS A 254 21.93 -11.21 2.38
N GLU A 255 21.59 -10.00 2.84
CA GLU A 255 21.30 -8.88 1.95
C GLU A 255 22.46 -8.75 0.97
N SER A 256 22.14 -8.71 -0.32
CA SER A 256 23.15 -8.54 -1.38
C SER A 256 23.69 -7.12 -1.30
N GLU A 257 25.01 -6.95 -1.33
CA GLU A 257 25.61 -5.62 -1.40
C GLU A 257 25.13 -4.90 -2.67
N PRO A 258 24.74 -3.62 -2.57
CA PRO A 258 24.37 -2.81 -3.72
C PRO A 258 25.48 -2.79 -4.76
N LEU A 259 25.11 -2.72 -6.04
CA LEU A 259 26.08 -2.54 -7.12
C LEU A 259 26.81 -1.20 -6.96
N ALA A 260 28.12 -1.19 -7.21
CA ALA A 260 28.87 0.06 -7.22
C ALA A 260 28.27 1.03 -8.25
N LYS A 261 28.05 2.29 -7.84
CA LYS A 261 27.42 3.31 -8.68
C LYS A 261 28.09 3.45 -10.05
N GLU A 262 29.41 3.40 -10.08
CA GLU A 262 30.21 3.51 -11.32
C GLU A 262 29.94 2.36 -12.30
N THR A 263 29.68 1.16 -11.78
CA THR A 263 29.32 -0.01 -12.58
C THR A 263 27.95 0.20 -13.23
N VAL A 264 26.98 0.66 -12.46
CA VAL A 264 25.62 0.94 -12.96
C VAL A 264 25.64 2.09 -13.95
N ASP A 265 26.41 3.16 -13.70
CA ASP A 265 26.56 4.30 -14.62
C ASP A 265 27.12 3.87 -15.97
N ALA A 266 28.18 3.02 -15.98
CA ALA A 266 28.78 2.50 -17.20
C ALA A 266 27.81 1.59 -17.98
N TRP A 267 27.07 0.75 -17.27
CA TRP A 267 26.04 -0.09 -17.86
C TRP A 267 24.89 0.74 -18.45
N LEU A 268 24.37 1.74 -17.71
CA LEU A 268 23.32 2.65 -18.17
C LEU A 268 23.75 3.45 -19.42
N ALA A 269 25.02 3.86 -19.52
CA ALA A 269 25.52 4.52 -20.71
C ALA A 269 25.45 3.59 -21.94
N THR A 270 25.76 2.31 -21.76
CA THR A 270 25.64 1.28 -22.81
C THR A 270 24.19 1.01 -23.17
N PHE A 271 23.32 0.86 -22.14
CA PHE A 271 21.89 0.65 -22.29
C PHE A 271 21.23 1.81 -23.06
N ARG A 272 21.53 3.05 -22.70
CA ARG A 272 21.04 4.27 -23.40
C ARG A 272 21.49 4.31 -24.89
N SER A 273 22.65 3.74 -25.19
CA SER A 273 23.20 3.72 -26.57
C SER A 273 22.65 2.57 -27.41
N ASN A 274 21.92 1.64 -26.83
CA ASN A 274 21.33 0.51 -27.52
C ASN A 274 20.20 1.00 -28.47
N PRO A 275 20.25 0.66 -29.79
CA PRO A 275 19.21 1.09 -30.74
C PRO A 275 17.81 0.50 -30.45
N GLN A 276 17.74 -0.52 -29.61
CA GLN A 276 16.46 -1.09 -29.15
C GLN A 276 15.92 -0.40 -27.90
N VAL A 277 16.56 0.66 -27.40
CA VAL A 277 16.12 1.45 -26.26
C VAL A 277 15.69 2.83 -26.74
N LEU A 278 14.41 3.15 -26.56
CA LEU A 278 13.87 4.48 -26.80
C LEU A 278 13.80 5.22 -25.45
N ASN A 279 14.53 6.35 -25.33
CA ASN A 279 14.42 7.20 -24.17
C ASN A 279 13.08 7.96 -24.19
N ASP A 280 12.17 7.58 -23.32
CA ASP A 280 10.81 8.15 -23.22
C ASP A 280 10.78 9.30 -22.21
N THR A 281 11.10 10.51 -22.66
CA THR A 281 11.32 11.68 -21.80
C THR A 281 10.03 12.27 -21.22
N ASP A 282 8.87 11.98 -21.79
CA ASP A 282 7.58 12.57 -21.41
C ASP A 282 6.45 11.54 -21.22
N GLY A 283 6.77 10.25 -21.24
CA GLY A 283 5.83 9.16 -21.10
C GLY A 283 4.90 8.93 -22.31
N ASN A 284 5.06 9.71 -23.39
CA ASN A 284 4.17 9.63 -24.55
C ASN A 284 4.77 8.79 -25.69
N ALA A 285 6.10 8.72 -25.79
CA ALA A 285 6.76 7.99 -26.85
C ALA A 285 6.50 6.47 -26.73
N GLY A 286 6.49 5.93 -25.51
CA GLY A 286 6.12 4.54 -25.23
C GLY A 286 4.69 4.22 -25.63
N ILE A 287 3.72 5.06 -25.20
CA ILE A 287 2.30 4.87 -25.54
C ILE A 287 2.07 4.92 -27.05
N THR A 288 2.64 5.94 -27.73
CA THR A 288 2.51 6.09 -29.17
C THR A 288 3.16 4.94 -29.91
N GLY A 289 4.36 4.54 -29.51
CA GLY A 289 5.11 3.46 -30.15
C GLY A 289 4.45 2.08 -29.98
N LEU A 290 3.84 1.81 -28.80
CA LEU A 290 3.02 0.61 -28.58
C LEU A 290 1.80 0.60 -29.51
N LYS A 291 1.13 1.75 -29.66
CA LYS A 291 -0.03 1.90 -30.53
C LYS A 291 0.27 1.65 -32.01
N ASP A 292 1.37 2.18 -32.51
CA ASP A 292 1.79 2.07 -33.92
C ASP A 292 2.71 0.86 -34.21
N GLY A 293 3.12 0.12 -33.17
CA GLY A 293 3.93 -1.09 -33.26
C GLY A 293 5.45 -0.83 -33.42
N THR A 294 5.91 0.41 -33.26
CA THR A 294 7.35 0.74 -33.28
C THR A 294 8.05 0.45 -31.96
N VAL A 295 7.31 0.32 -30.86
CA VAL A 295 7.75 -0.11 -29.54
C VAL A 295 6.97 -1.38 -29.15
N GLN A 296 7.62 -2.34 -28.54
CA GLN A 296 7.02 -3.60 -28.11
C GLN A 296 6.82 -3.68 -26.60
N ALA A 297 7.59 -2.90 -25.84
CA ALA A 297 7.42 -2.77 -24.39
C ALA A 297 7.71 -1.33 -23.93
N ALA A 298 7.09 -0.89 -22.84
CA ALA A 298 7.33 0.41 -22.24
C ALA A 298 7.26 0.31 -20.71
N VAL A 299 8.20 0.91 -20.01
CA VAL A 299 8.13 1.07 -18.55
C VAL A 299 7.51 2.41 -18.23
N GLN A 300 6.45 2.38 -17.45
CA GLN A 300 5.71 3.55 -16.96
C GLN A 300 5.12 3.25 -15.58
N ASP A 301 4.71 4.29 -14.87
CA ASP A 301 3.94 4.10 -13.65
C ASP A 301 2.55 3.50 -13.90
N ALA A 302 1.95 2.92 -12.86
CA ALA A 302 0.66 2.24 -12.94
C ALA A 302 -0.48 3.16 -13.40
N SER A 303 -0.38 4.49 -13.19
CA SER A 303 -1.39 5.46 -13.62
C SER A 303 -1.52 5.59 -15.15
N ALA A 304 -0.54 5.07 -15.90
CA ALA A 304 -0.58 5.04 -17.37
C ALA A 304 -1.51 3.95 -17.94
N TYR A 305 -2.04 3.04 -17.08
CA TYR A 305 -2.78 1.85 -17.51
C TYR A 305 -3.92 2.13 -18.48
N ASP A 306 -4.77 3.10 -18.19
CA ASP A 306 -5.92 3.42 -19.06
C ASP A 306 -5.48 3.84 -20.47
N LYS A 307 -4.41 4.63 -20.56
CA LYS A 307 -3.85 5.06 -21.85
C LYS A 307 -3.23 3.89 -22.61
N MET A 308 -2.55 2.99 -21.90
CA MET A 308 -1.97 1.77 -22.47
C MET A 308 -3.07 0.81 -22.96
N LYS A 309 -4.16 0.68 -22.18
CA LYS A 309 -5.34 -0.11 -22.53
C LYS A 309 -6.07 0.47 -23.74
N GLU A 310 -6.17 1.79 -23.86
CA GLU A 310 -6.70 2.45 -25.06
C GLU A 310 -5.81 2.18 -26.30
N ALA A 311 -4.48 2.15 -26.12
CA ALA A 311 -3.53 1.94 -27.21
C ALA A 311 -3.55 0.50 -27.77
N LEU A 312 -3.59 -0.51 -26.90
CA LEU A 312 -3.40 -1.93 -27.25
C LEU A 312 -4.67 -2.79 -27.11
N GLY A 313 -5.70 -2.34 -26.39
CA GLY A 313 -6.92 -3.12 -26.15
C GLY A 313 -6.64 -4.45 -25.44
N GLU A 314 -7.14 -5.55 -25.99
CA GLU A 314 -6.95 -6.91 -25.47
C GLU A 314 -5.50 -7.42 -25.63
N ASN A 315 -4.69 -6.75 -26.45
CA ASN A 315 -3.28 -7.13 -26.65
C ASN A 315 -2.35 -6.49 -25.60
N LEU A 316 -2.88 -5.67 -24.69
CA LEU A 316 -2.09 -5.15 -23.58
C LEU A 316 -1.69 -6.28 -22.62
N GLY A 317 -0.39 -6.39 -22.35
CA GLY A 317 0.15 -7.13 -21.23
C GLY A 317 0.75 -6.18 -20.21
N VAL A 318 0.72 -6.59 -18.95
CA VAL A 318 1.36 -5.90 -17.82
C VAL A 318 2.22 -6.89 -17.07
N ALA A 319 3.40 -6.47 -16.64
CA ALA A 319 4.32 -7.29 -15.85
C ALA A 319 5.07 -6.42 -14.82
N ALA A 320 5.63 -7.04 -13.79
CA ALA A 320 6.61 -6.41 -12.93
C ALA A 320 7.88 -6.05 -13.74
N LEU A 321 8.75 -5.22 -13.18
CA LEU A 321 10.02 -4.90 -13.80
C LEU A 321 10.87 -6.16 -13.99
N PRO A 322 11.56 -6.31 -15.14
CA PRO A 322 12.30 -7.51 -15.46
C PRO A 322 13.62 -7.64 -14.70
N VAL A 323 14.23 -8.82 -14.74
CA VAL A 323 15.65 -8.96 -14.43
C VAL A 323 16.51 -8.42 -15.58
N PHE A 324 17.75 -8.04 -15.29
CA PHE A 324 18.74 -7.63 -16.29
C PHE A 324 20.14 -8.18 -15.98
N THR A 325 21.01 -8.24 -16.97
CA THR A 325 22.37 -8.71 -16.81
C THR A 325 23.35 -7.55 -16.72
N ILE A 326 24.15 -7.52 -15.66
CA ILE A 326 25.23 -6.55 -15.43
C ILE A 326 26.47 -7.27 -14.90
N ASP A 327 27.64 -7.08 -15.55
CA ASP A 327 28.91 -7.74 -15.21
C ASP A 327 28.80 -9.27 -15.08
N GLY A 328 27.94 -9.90 -15.90
CA GLY A 328 27.69 -11.35 -15.88
C GLY A 328 26.81 -11.83 -14.73
N MET A 329 26.27 -10.93 -13.92
CA MET A 329 25.31 -11.22 -12.87
C MET A 329 23.90 -10.87 -13.33
N THR A 330 22.93 -11.69 -12.98
CA THR A 330 21.51 -11.39 -13.18
C THR A 330 20.97 -10.68 -11.94
N LYS A 331 20.43 -9.50 -12.12
CA LYS A 331 19.87 -8.65 -11.07
C LYS A 331 18.40 -8.36 -11.32
N GLN A 332 17.59 -8.35 -10.27
CA GLN A 332 16.20 -7.92 -10.31
C GLN A 332 16.14 -6.40 -10.20
N MET A 333 15.51 -5.76 -11.21
CA MET A 333 15.17 -4.33 -11.09
C MET A 333 14.22 -4.09 -9.94
N LYS A 334 14.44 -3.03 -9.19
CA LYS A 334 13.58 -2.63 -8.07
C LYS A 334 12.68 -1.46 -8.43
N CYS A 335 11.43 -1.57 -8.06
CA CYS A 335 10.50 -0.46 -8.13
C CYS A 335 10.46 0.25 -6.76
N VAL A 336 11.09 1.43 -6.66
CA VAL A 336 10.88 2.32 -5.52
C VAL A 336 9.51 2.94 -5.68
N THR A 337 8.69 2.80 -4.67
CA THR A 337 7.33 3.31 -4.74
C THR A 337 6.94 4.06 -3.49
N GLU A 338 5.97 4.92 -3.67
CA GLU A 338 5.32 5.70 -2.63
C GLU A 338 3.83 5.35 -2.60
N ALA A 339 3.20 5.52 -1.46
CA ALA A 339 1.76 5.38 -1.33
C ALA A 339 1.11 6.75 -1.11
N LYS A 340 -0.10 6.92 -1.62
CA LYS A 340 -0.99 7.96 -1.12
C LYS A 340 -1.68 7.44 0.12
N CYS A 341 -1.58 8.21 1.18
CA CYS A 341 -2.11 7.87 2.48
C CYS A 341 -3.11 8.91 2.95
N ILE A 342 -4.13 8.47 3.67
CA ILE A 342 -5.01 9.36 4.42
C ILE A 342 -4.34 9.64 5.76
N GLY A 343 -4.10 10.92 6.04
CA GLY A 343 -3.57 11.44 7.29
C GLY A 343 -4.61 12.18 8.11
N VAL A 344 -4.40 12.21 9.43
CA VAL A 344 -5.22 12.93 10.39
C VAL A 344 -4.38 13.98 11.09
N ASN A 345 -4.87 15.22 11.13
CA ASN A 345 -4.25 16.33 11.84
C ASN A 345 -4.39 16.13 13.36
N PRO A 346 -3.30 16.23 14.15
CA PRO A 346 -3.38 16.12 15.61
C PRO A 346 -4.21 17.22 16.27
N ASP A 347 -4.38 18.37 15.62
CA ASP A 347 -5.11 19.54 16.13
C ASP A 347 -6.60 19.54 15.73
N CYS A 348 -7.12 18.45 15.15
CA CYS A 348 -8.55 18.34 14.78
C CYS A 348 -9.45 18.34 16.03
N GLU A 349 -10.60 19.04 15.94
CA GLU A 349 -11.50 19.23 17.11
C GLU A 349 -12.20 17.95 17.55
N ASN A 350 -12.55 17.07 16.61
CA ASN A 350 -13.40 15.88 16.84
C ASN A 350 -12.60 14.59 16.61
N PHE A 351 -11.51 14.42 17.33
CA PHE A 351 -10.47 13.43 17.08
C PHE A 351 -11.01 12.00 16.83
N GLU A 352 -11.84 11.46 17.72
CA GLU A 352 -12.37 10.09 17.58
C GLU A 352 -13.21 9.92 16.31
N MET A 353 -14.06 10.89 16.00
CA MET A 353 -14.89 10.86 14.80
C MET A 353 -14.04 11.07 13.52
N THR A 354 -12.97 11.87 13.61
CA THR A 354 -12.02 12.09 12.54
C THR A 354 -11.25 10.80 12.20
N ILE A 355 -10.75 10.08 13.21
CA ILE A 355 -10.12 8.76 13.02
C ILE A 355 -11.11 7.75 12.41
N ALA A 356 -12.35 7.72 12.91
CA ALA A 356 -13.37 6.83 12.35
C ALA A 356 -13.68 7.14 10.88
N LEU A 357 -13.78 8.42 10.51
CA LEU A 357 -13.97 8.84 9.13
C LEU A 357 -12.74 8.50 8.26
N ALA A 358 -11.53 8.76 8.73
CA ALA A 358 -10.29 8.43 8.01
C ALA A 358 -10.19 6.91 7.75
N THR A 359 -10.46 6.09 8.76
CA THR A 359 -10.48 4.63 8.63
C THR A 359 -11.56 4.16 7.65
N TYR A 360 -12.75 4.78 7.69
CA TYR A 360 -13.82 4.48 6.75
C TYR A 360 -13.44 4.84 5.30
N LEU A 361 -12.81 5.99 5.08
CA LEU A 361 -12.31 6.41 3.76
C LEU A 361 -11.23 5.46 3.22
N GLY A 362 -10.39 4.89 4.08
CA GLY A 362 -9.37 3.89 3.72
C GLY A 362 -9.88 2.45 3.61
N SER A 363 -11.18 2.20 3.83
CA SER A 363 -11.75 0.85 3.82
C SER A 363 -11.75 0.20 2.42
N ALA A 364 -11.80 -1.14 2.37
CA ALA A 364 -11.90 -1.90 1.13
C ALA A 364 -13.04 -1.41 0.23
N ASP A 365 -14.25 -1.22 0.79
CA ASP A 365 -15.42 -0.70 0.06
C ASP A 365 -15.17 0.70 -0.51
N SER A 366 -14.39 1.50 0.21
CA SER A 366 -14.05 2.85 -0.23
C SER A 366 -13.07 2.84 -1.39
N GLN A 367 -12.04 2.02 -1.30
CA GLN A 367 -11.04 1.85 -2.36
C GLN A 367 -11.64 1.16 -3.60
N GLN A 368 -12.54 0.18 -3.42
CA GLN A 368 -13.29 -0.40 -4.53
C GLN A 368 -14.13 0.67 -5.27
N MET A 369 -14.84 1.53 -4.52
CA MET A 369 -15.59 2.63 -5.12
C MET A 369 -14.66 3.62 -5.85
N HIS A 370 -13.46 3.89 -5.33
CA HIS A 370 -12.48 4.75 -5.98
C HIS A 370 -12.06 4.18 -7.33
N TYR A 371 -11.82 2.85 -7.38
CA TYR A 371 -11.56 2.15 -8.64
C TYR A 371 -12.75 2.26 -9.61
N ASP A 372 -13.96 1.96 -9.17
CA ASP A 372 -15.17 1.99 -10.01
C ASP A 372 -15.43 3.38 -10.62
N MET A 373 -15.12 4.45 -9.88
CA MET A 373 -15.34 5.84 -10.29
C MET A 373 -14.18 6.44 -11.11
N SER A 374 -12.94 6.06 -10.80
CA SER A 374 -11.75 6.77 -11.29
C SER A 374 -10.66 5.85 -11.87
N GLY A 375 -10.79 4.53 -11.76
CA GLY A 375 -9.80 3.56 -12.24
C GLY A 375 -8.57 3.44 -11.33
N VAL A 376 -8.58 4.04 -10.14
CA VAL A 376 -7.46 3.98 -9.18
C VAL A 376 -7.38 2.60 -8.57
N ILE A 377 -6.27 1.90 -8.79
CA ILE A 377 -6.07 0.55 -8.27
C ILE A 377 -5.93 0.59 -6.74
N PRO A 378 -6.75 -0.17 -6.00
CA PRO A 378 -6.68 -0.24 -4.56
C PRO A 378 -5.43 -0.95 -4.06
N VAL A 379 -5.03 -0.66 -2.82
CA VAL A 379 -3.95 -1.35 -2.10
C VAL A 379 -4.48 -2.20 -0.94
N ASN A 380 -5.73 -2.04 -0.55
CA ASN A 380 -6.36 -2.90 0.45
C ASN A 380 -6.53 -4.32 -0.11
N LEU A 381 -6.02 -5.32 0.61
CA LEU A 381 -5.97 -6.72 0.17
C LEU A 381 -7.33 -7.27 -0.26
N SER A 382 -8.41 -6.93 0.45
CA SER A 382 -9.77 -7.40 0.12
C SER A 382 -10.28 -6.77 -1.18
N ALA A 383 -9.99 -5.48 -1.42
CA ALA A 383 -10.37 -4.80 -2.66
C ALA A 383 -9.52 -5.30 -3.84
N VAL A 384 -8.21 -5.44 -3.66
CA VAL A 384 -7.30 -6.01 -4.68
C VAL A 384 -7.75 -7.41 -5.07
N GLN A 385 -8.07 -8.27 -4.09
CA GLN A 385 -8.51 -9.64 -4.36
C GLN A 385 -9.76 -9.70 -5.23
N THR A 386 -10.65 -8.73 -5.11
CA THR A 386 -11.85 -8.64 -5.96
C THR A 386 -11.50 -8.31 -7.42
N LEU A 387 -10.43 -7.55 -7.65
CA LEU A 387 -10.04 -7.06 -8.97
C LEU A 387 -9.03 -7.97 -9.69
N ARG A 388 -8.22 -8.75 -8.97
CA ARG A 388 -7.09 -9.51 -9.53
C ARG A 388 -7.45 -10.43 -10.70
N SER A 389 -8.65 -11.03 -10.69
CA SER A 389 -9.10 -11.92 -11.77
C SER A 389 -9.44 -11.18 -13.05
N ASP A 390 -9.86 -9.93 -12.96
CA ASP A 390 -10.44 -9.17 -14.07
C ASP A 390 -9.54 -8.04 -14.55
N VAL A 391 -8.60 -7.59 -13.69
CA VAL A 391 -7.69 -6.48 -13.95
C VAL A 391 -6.24 -6.94 -13.77
N GLU A 392 -5.56 -7.20 -14.89
CA GLU A 392 -4.16 -7.68 -14.92
C GLU A 392 -3.21 -6.76 -14.12
N LEU A 393 -3.40 -5.44 -14.19
CA LEU A 393 -2.62 -4.48 -13.41
C LEU A 393 -2.78 -4.69 -11.90
N ALA A 394 -3.99 -4.97 -11.41
CA ALA A 394 -4.21 -5.22 -9.99
C ALA A 394 -3.49 -6.49 -9.51
N ASP A 395 -3.45 -7.53 -10.35
CA ASP A 395 -2.68 -8.73 -10.04
C ASP A 395 -1.17 -8.46 -9.99
N VAL A 396 -0.65 -7.70 -10.95
CA VAL A 396 0.77 -7.32 -10.99
C VAL A 396 1.16 -6.46 -9.79
N ILE A 397 0.35 -5.47 -9.41
CA ILE A 397 0.59 -4.65 -8.21
C ILE A 397 0.60 -5.52 -6.96
N ALA A 398 -0.33 -6.48 -6.84
CA ALA A 398 -0.36 -7.39 -5.71
C ALA A 398 0.88 -8.30 -5.65
N GLN A 399 1.36 -8.78 -6.80
CA GLN A 399 2.61 -9.57 -6.88
C GLN A 399 3.83 -8.73 -6.48
N ILE A 400 3.92 -7.50 -6.97
CA ILE A 400 5.02 -6.58 -6.62
C ILE A 400 5.00 -6.30 -5.12
N ALA A 401 3.84 -6.08 -4.53
CA ALA A 401 3.68 -5.77 -3.10
C ALA A 401 3.90 -6.98 -2.18
N ASP A 402 4.00 -8.20 -2.70
CA ASP A 402 4.31 -9.39 -1.93
C ASP A 402 5.75 -9.30 -1.39
N LYS A 403 5.94 -9.60 -0.10
CA LYS A 403 7.26 -9.58 0.55
C LYS A 403 8.30 -10.48 -0.11
N GLU A 404 7.85 -11.58 -0.71
CA GLU A 404 8.72 -12.55 -1.38
C GLU A 404 9.14 -12.06 -2.78
N ASN A 405 8.51 -10.99 -3.28
CA ASN A 405 8.88 -10.43 -4.58
C ASN A 405 10.04 -9.44 -4.43
N PRO A 406 11.24 -9.75 -4.96
CA PRO A 406 12.40 -8.86 -4.87
C PRO A 406 12.26 -7.58 -5.72
N GLY A 407 11.20 -7.47 -6.54
CA GLY A 407 10.97 -6.32 -7.43
C GLY A 407 10.43 -5.07 -6.76
N TRP A 408 10.10 -5.13 -5.46
CA TRP A 408 9.59 -3.99 -4.71
C TRP A 408 10.62 -3.47 -3.71
N ASP A 409 10.79 -2.15 -3.66
CA ASP A 409 11.61 -1.49 -2.66
C ASP A 409 10.85 -0.35 -1.98
N LEU A 410 11.17 -0.11 -0.72
CA LEU A 410 10.64 1.00 0.06
C LEU A 410 11.54 2.22 -0.13
N PRO A 411 11.00 3.45 -0.04
CA PRO A 411 11.84 4.64 0.08
C PRO A 411 12.83 4.45 1.24
N GLU A 412 14.10 4.77 1.01
CA GLU A 412 15.11 4.70 2.07
C GLU A 412 14.72 5.64 3.21
N GLU A 413 14.70 5.12 4.45
CA GLU A 413 14.66 5.97 5.62
C GLU A 413 16.00 6.71 5.67
N GLU A 414 16.01 8.05 5.58
CA GLU A 414 17.22 8.84 5.82
C GLU A 414 17.69 8.52 7.25
N GLU A 415 18.80 7.78 7.38
CA GLU A 415 19.45 7.59 8.66
C GLU A 415 19.92 8.97 9.14
N GLU A 416 19.32 9.48 10.22
CA GLU A 416 19.83 10.65 10.93
C GLU A 416 21.23 10.34 11.44
N GLU A 417 22.26 11.02 10.88
CA GLU A 417 23.61 11.08 11.45
C GLU A 417 23.66 11.91 12.77
#